data_8a48c0d0d6444808c9e2983c0e78007c
#
_entry.id   8a48c0d0d6444808c9e2983c0e78007c
#
_cell.length_a   1.000
_cell.length_b   1.000
_cell.length_c   1.000
_cell.angle_alpha   90.00
_cell.angle_beta   90.00
_cell.angle_gamma   90.00
#
_symmetry.space_group_name_H-M   'P 1'
#
loop_
_entity.id
_entity.type
_entity.pdbx_description
1 polymer ?
#
loop_
_entity_poly.entity_id
_entity_poly.type
_entity_poly.pdbx_seq_one_letter_code
_entity_poly.pdbx_strand_id
1 'polypeptide(L)'
;MGKIQSPNLRALPAGPRWLAYGVLLLCAILVGGVITAYGGMLLVVLMWAVCMGGLCLLLHFTWQTVFPGQRVAQDKTFLRSWLAGSAVGVAVIAALVCYRQTVYSDDAINYFAKQTLLFGSFGQSGFYGIHVLLESLLTADYKMFMNLFISVPYLFTGRSINAFMVCYAIACFVPMWFALLMGAKYLAQQLPACHTALYYPLCMAVMVLWPMFLWPATHGMPDAFGLTFAAVIALLCADYRFEMLPWPRLLAIFAATFALILTRRWYMFWILAFYAVYVLAVLVGAVRRKTLGSTLKHMLLFGVPSAVIIVGALLPTFKTILTTDYADIYGAYYGGGFGNNCLGQLRTQGLIWLVLCAAGLVWLLYCRSTRAQAIVAAAASLGAMVLFTRTQSLGDHQSLILAPFYLLMLFGLCAKLTQQKAKPWLRNAAAGGLAVFLGGFRFFPAGGEGAVGRVHREGRNDGLHAAAVVGVCVCAHE
;
A
#
# COMPACT_ATOMS: atom_id res chain seq x y z
N MET A 1 37.77 15.80 11.91
CA MET A 1 37.30 16.02 10.53
C MET A 1 37.69 14.81 9.68
N GLY A 2 36.87 13.78 9.64
CA GLY A 2 37.08 12.58 8.82
C GLY A 2 36.58 12.86 7.40
N LYS A 3 37.45 12.69 6.41
CA LYS A 3 37.11 12.76 4.99
C LYS A 3 36.11 11.67 4.67
N ILE A 4 34.87 12.06 4.37
CA ILE A 4 33.86 11.17 3.80
C ILE A 4 34.31 10.82 2.36
N GLN A 5 34.85 9.61 2.20
CA GLN A 5 35.15 9.08 0.88
C GLN A 5 33.82 8.93 0.12
N SER A 6 33.73 9.59 -1.03
CA SER A 6 32.65 9.39 -2.00
C SER A 6 32.58 7.91 -2.37
N PRO A 7 31.40 7.26 -2.32
CA PRO A 7 31.27 5.88 -2.77
C PRO A 7 31.62 5.81 -4.25
N ASN A 8 32.66 5.04 -4.55
CA ASN A 8 33.09 4.74 -5.91
C ASN A 8 31.93 4.03 -6.63
N LEU A 9 31.35 4.67 -7.64
CA LEU A 9 30.31 4.13 -8.56
C LEU A 9 30.87 3.02 -9.49
N ARG A 10 32.01 2.41 -9.12
CA ARG A 10 32.60 1.29 -9.86
C ARG A 10 32.14 -0.05 -9.29
N ALA A 11 31.53 -0.80 -10.19
CA ALA A 11 31.29 -2.23 -10.12
C ALA A 11 30.09 -2.71 -9.28
N LEU A 12 28.88 -2.61 -9.87
CA LEU A 12 27.95 -3.74 -9.78
C LEU A 12 28.66 -4.96 -10.39
N PRO A 13 28.71 -6.13 -9.70
CA PRO A 13 29.33 -7.32 -10.26
C PRO A 13 28.68 -7.65 -11.60
N ALA A 14 29.50 -8.02 -12.59
CA ALA A 14 29.08 -8.25 -13.98
C ALA A 14 28.02 -9.39 -14.12
N GLY A 15 27.86 -10.22 -13.10
CA GLY A 15 26.93 -11.34 -13.08
C GLY A 15 25.44 -11.04 -13.26
N PRO A 16 24.84 -9.97 -12.67
CA PRO A 16 23.41 -9.71 -12.86
C PRO A 16 23.05 -9.02 -14.18
N ARG A 17 23.97 -8.35 -14.85
CA ARG A 17 23.65 -7.55 -16.05
C ARG A 17 23.30 -8.42 -17.25
N TRP A 18 24.07 -9.44 -17.53
CA TRP A 18 23.79 -10.33 -18.66
C TRP A 18 22.59 -11.24 -18.41
N LEU A 19 22.26 -11.53 -17.14
CA LEU A 19 21.02 -12.23 -16.77
C LEU A 19 19.80 -11.32 -17.04
N ALA A 20 19.88 -10.04 -16.70
CA ALA A 20 18.85 -9.07 -17.01
C ALA A 20 18.70 -8.84 -18.53
N TYR A 21 19.82 -8.77 -19.26
CA TYR A 21 19.80 -8.68 -20.73
C TYR A 21 19.33 -9.99 -21.37
N GLY A 22 19.69 -11.12 -20.82
CA GLY A 22 19.22 -12.46 -21.27
C GLY A 22 17.73 -12.62 -21.07
N VAL A 23 17.20 -12.19 -19.92
CA VAL A 23 15.76 -12.18 -19.65
C VAL A 23 15.03 -11.20 -20.57
N LEU A 24 15.56 -9.99 -20.78
CA LEU A 24 14.99 -9.02 -21.71
C LEU A 24 15.01 -9.50 -23.16
N LEU A 25 16.10 -10.16 -23.59
CA LEU A 25 16.20 -10.72 -24.92
C LEU A 25 15.28 -11.92 -25.10
N LEU A 26 15.19 -12.81 -24.11
CA LEU A 26 14.25 -13.94 -24.11
C LEU A 26 12.79 -13.43 -24.12
N CYS A 27 12.48 -12.41 -23.35
CA CYS A 27 11.18 -11.72 -23.39
C CYS A 27 10.92 -11.13 -24.78
N ALA A 28 11.92 -10.47 -25.41
CA ALA A 28 11.78 -9.88 -26.74
C ALA A 28 11.59 -10.94 -27.85
N ILE A 29 12.30 -12.06 -27.77
CA ILE A 29 12.18 -13.21 -28.71
C ILE A 29 10.85 -13.91 -28.54
N LEU A 30 10.41 -14.16 -27.30
CA LEU A 30 9.10 -14.71 -26.99
C LEU A 30 7.97 -13.77 -27.45
N VAL A 31 8.13 -12.45 -27.26
CA VAL A 31 7.21 -11.43 -27.75
C VAL A 31 7.09 -11.44 -29.26
N GLY A 32 8.21 -11.49 -29.99
CA GLY A 32 8.20 -11.49 -31.46
C GLY A 32 7.56 -12.74 -32.09
N GLY A 33 7.80 -13.92 -31.49
CA GLY A 33 7.34 -15.20 -32.04
C GLY A 33 5.90 -15.59 -31.68
N VAL A 34 5.37 -15.08 -30.58
CA VAL A 34 4.08 -15.54 -30.04
C VAL A 34 2.98 -14.49 -30.15
N ILE A 35 3.33 -13.21 -30.41
CA ILE A 35 2.32 -12.15 -30.73
C ILE A 35 1.47 -12.53 -31.93
N THR A 36 2.03 -13.29 -32.88
CA THR A 36 1.33 -13.69 -34.08
C THR A 36 0.39 -14.90 -33.90
N ALA A 37 0.58 -15.75 -32.87
CA ALA A 37 -0.15 -17.00 -32.72
C ALA A 37 -1.12 -17.05 -31.53
N TYR A 38 -0.84 -16.33 -30.43
CA TYR A 38 -1.64 -16.38 -29.19
C TYR A 38 -1.85 -14.97 -28.54
N GLY A 39 -1.59 -13.98 -29.26
CA GLY A 39 -1.66 -12.51 -29.14
C GLY A 39 -1.86 -11.90 -27.77
N GLY A 40 -3.05 -11.93 -27.23
CA GLY A 40 -3.40 -11.04 -26.13
C GLY A 40 -3.02 -11.56 -24.74
N MET A 41 -3.19 -12.86 -24.46
CA MET A 41 -2.93 -13.39 -23.12
C MET A 41 -1.43 -13.42 -22.74
N LEU A 42 -0.55 -13.55 -23.75
CA LEU A 42 0.89 -13.41 -23.51
C LEU A 42 1.25 -11.99 -23.07
N LEU A 43 0.63 -10.98 -23.66
CA LEU A 43 0.83 -9.59 -23.23
C LEU A 43 0.43 -9.39 -21.78
N VAL A 44 -0.65 -10.04 -21.31
CA VAL A 44 -1.03 -10.02 -19.88
C VAL A 44 0.09 -10.60 -19.01
N VAL A 45 0.66 -11.75 -19.40
CA VAL A 45 1.79 -12.38 -18.68
C VAL A 45 3.02 -11.49 -18.68
N LEU A 46 3.35 -10.86 -19.80
CA LEU A 46 4.48 -9.94 -19.91
C LEU A 46 4.27 -8.69 -19.05
N MET A 47 3.09 -8.08 -19.10
CA MET A 47 2.77 -6.93 -18.26
C MET A 47 2.82 -7.31 -16.77
N TRP A 48 2.32 -8.47 -16.41
CA TRP A 48 2.47 -9.01 -15.06
C TRP A 48 3.95 -9.13 -14.67
N ALA A 49 4.78 -9.72 -15.53
CA ALA A 49 6.21 -9.87 -15.27
C ALA A 49 6.92 -8.52 -15.12
N VAL A 50 6.56 -7.53 -15.95
CA VAL A 50 7.08 -6.16 -15.84
C VAL A 50 6.63 -5.50 -14.52
N CYS A 51 5.37 -5.62 -14.15
CA CYS A 51 4.84 -5.04 -12.91
C CYS A 51 5.46 -5.71 -11.68
N MET A 52 5.51 -7.05 -11.62
CA MET A 52 6.10 -7.78 -10.51
C MET A 52 7.63 -7.56 -10.45
N GLY A 53 8.31 -7.60 -11.60
CA GLY A 53 9.74 -7.30 -11.71
C GLY A 53 10.06 -5.87 -11.27
N GLY A 54 9.28 -4.90 -11.73
CA GLY A 54 9.38 -3.51 -11.31
C GLY A 54 9.19 -3.32 -9.81
N LEU A 55 8.19 -3.98 -9.23
CA LEU A 55 7.95 -3.97 -7.78
C LEU A 55 9.12 -4.60 -7.02
N CYS A 56 9.61 -5.76 -7.44
CA CYS A 56 10.77 -6.41 -6.83
C CYS A 56 12.03 -5.53 -6.91
N LEU A 57 12.27 -4.89 -8.05
CA LEU A 57 13.39 -3.95 -8.24
C LEU A 57 13.23 -2.73 -7.34
N LEU A 58 12.05 -2.18 -7.22
CA LEU A 58 11.76 -1.04 -6.35
C LEU A 58 12.00 -1.38 -4.88
N LEU A 59 11.52 -2.54 -4.41
CA LEU A 59 11.74 -3.02 -3.06
C LEU A 59 13.22 -3.32 -2.80
N HIS A 60 13.90 -3.96 -3.75
CA HIS A 60 15.34 -4.22 -3.66
C HIS A 60 16.15 -2.93 -3.61
N PHE A 61 15.86 -1.98 -4.50
CA PHE A 61 16.51 -0.67 -4.51
C PHE A 61 16.27 0.09 -3.21
N THR A 62 15.05 0.05 -2.67
CA THR A 62 14.72 0.67 -1.39
C THR A 62 15.53 0.04 -0.26
N TRP A 63 15.65 -1.30 -0.24
CA TRP A 63 16.49 -1.99 0.74
C TRP A 63 17.94 -1.54 0.66
N GLN A 64 18.55 -1.52 -0.53
CA GLN A 64 19.95 -1.12 -0.72
C GLN A 64 20.20 0.34 -0.35
N THR A 65 19.22 1.20 -0.58
CA THR A 65 19.30 2.64 -0.25
C THR A 65 19.22 2.87 1.26
N VAL A 66 18.31 2.15 1.93
CA VAL A 66 18.02 2.33 3.37
C VAL A 66 19.00 1.54 4.25
N PHE A 67 19.46 0.38 3.78
CA PHE A 67 20.38 -0.52 4.50
C PHE A 67 21.63 -0.80 3.66
N PRO A 68 22.49 0.22 3.43
CA PRO A 68 23.65 0.09 2.55
C PRO A 68 24.59 -1.02 3.04
N GLY A 69 25.01 -1.87 2.10
CA GLY A 69 25.90 -3.00 2.38
C GLY A 69 25.23 -4.23 3.02
N GLN A 70 23.96 -4.16 3.41
CA GLN A 70 23.23 -5.32 3.95
C GLN A 70 22.45 -6.03 2.84
N ARG A 71 22.62 -7.36 2.74
CA ARG A 71 21.79 -8.19 1.86
C ARG A 71 20.59 -8.75 2.64
N VAL A 72 19.43 -8.79 2.03
CA VAL A 72 18.20 -9.37 2.65
C VAL A 72 18.47 -10.79 3.16
N ALA A 73 19.15 -11.60 2.37
CA ALA A 73 19.48 -13.01 2.71
C ALA A 73 20.38 -13.15 3.94
N GLN A 74 21.13 -12.11 4.33
CA GLN A 74 21.99 -12.12 5.52
C GLN A 74 21.19 -11.87 6.80
N ASP A 75 20.07 -11.16 6.73
CA ASP A 75 19.18 -10.95 7.88
C ASP A 75 18.17 -12.10 7.98
N LYS A 76 18.67 -13.25 8.46
CA LYS A 76 17.86 -14.48 8.56
C LYS A 76 16.62 -14.29 9.43
N THR A 77 16.69 -13.47 10.47
CA THR A 77 15.56 -13.23 11.37
C THR A 77 14.47 -12.42 10.65
N PHE A 78 14.83 -11.37 9.94
CA PHE A 78 13.92 -10.60 9.10
C PHE A 78 13.26 -11.51 8.07
N LEU A 79 14.07 -12.24 7.29
CA LEU A 79 13.58 -13.08 6.19
C LEU A 79 12.62 -14.18 6.68
N ARG A 80 13.00 -14.88 7.80
CA ARG A 80 12.14 -15.91 8.39
C ARG A 80 10.82 -15.34 8.91
N SER A 81 10.87 -14.18 9.57
CA SER A 81 9.67 -13.51 10.09
C SER A 81 8.74 -13.09 8.97
N TRP A 82 9.29 -12.52 7.89
CA TRP A 82 8.50 -12.16 6.73
C TRP A 82 7.89 -13.39 6.03
N LEU A 83 8.66 -14.43 5.74
CA LEU A 83 8.17 -15.63 5.07
C LEU A 83 7.11 -16.36 5.89
N ALA A 84 7.39 -16.62 7.17
CA ALA A 84 6.46 -17.31 8.06
C ALA A 84 5.19 -16.47 8.30
N GLY A 85 5.33 -15.17 8.57
CA GLY A 85 4.20 -14.28 8.77
C GLY A 85 3.35 -14.13 7.51
N SER A 86 3.98 -14.06 6.33
CA SER A 86 3.27 -14.02 5.05
C SER A 86 2.51 -15.32 4.77
N ALA A 87 3.13 -16.47 5.03
CA ALA A 87 2.47 -17.78 4.87
C ALA A 87 1.23 -17.88 5.79
N VAL A 88 1.37 -17.51 7.06
CA VAL A 88 0.25 -17.48 8.01
C VAL A 88 -0.82 -16.48 7.57
N GLY A 89 -0.43 -15.28 7.14
CA GLY A 89 -1.35 -14.25 6.68
C GLY A 89 -2.17 -14.68 5.47
N VAL A 90 -1.51 -15.24 4.46
CA VAL A 90 -2.18 -15.77 3.26
C VAL A 90 -3.11 -16.93 3.64
N ALA A 91 -2.68 -17.86 4.49
CA ALA A 91 -3.51 -18.97 4.96
C ALA A 91 -4.76 -18.50 5.70
N VAL A 92 -4.61 -17.47 6.56
CA VAL A 92 -5.74 -16.87 7.28
C VAL A 92 -6.72 -16.20 6.32
N ILE A 93 -6.23 -15.41 5.35
CA ILE A 93 -7.08 -14.75 4.36
C ILE A 93 -7.80 -15.80 3.51
N ALA A 94 -7.09 -16.82 3.03
CA ALA A 94 -7.67 -17.91 2.25
C ALA A 94 -8.76 -18.66 3.05
N ALA A 95 -8.49 -18.99 4.31
CA ALA A 95 -9.48 -19.64 5.18
C ALA A 95 -10.73 -18.78 5.40
N LEU A 96 -10.56 -17.47 5.65
CA LEU A 96 -11.68 -16.55 5.86
C LEU A 96 -12.50 -16.38 4.57
N VAL A 97 -11.85 -16.22 3.42
CA VAL A 97 -12.50 -16.07 2.11
C VAL A 97 -13.28 -17.34 1.76
N CYS A 98 -12.67 -18.53 1.93
CA CYS A 98 -13.33 -19.81 1.64
C CYS A 98 -14.49 -20.10 2.61
N TYR A 99 -14.33 -19.73 3.90
CA TYR A 99 -15.38 -19.93 4.90
C TYR A 99 -16.61 -19.05 4.63
N ARG A 100 -16.40 -17.78 4.30
CA ARG A 100 -17.51 -16.83 4.13
C ARG A 100 -18.35 -17.06 2.88
N GLN A 101 -17.75 -17.46 1.76
CA GLN A 101 -18.40 -17.74 0.46
C GLN A 101 -19.27 -16.60 -0.10
N THR A 102 -19.13 -15.37 0.36
CA THR A 102 -19.96 -14.23 -0.02
C THR A 102 -19.10 -13.03 -0.41
N VAL A 103 -19.61 -12.23 -1.33
CA VAL A 103 -19.03 -10.93 -1.73
C VAL A 103 -19.77 -9.84 -0.97
N TYR A 104 -19.04 -9.00 -0.27
CA TYR A 104 -19.63 -8.09 0.70
C TYR A 104 -19.70 -6.63 0.28
N SER A 105 -19.05 -6.23 -0.81
CA SER A 105 -19.05 -4.83 -1.20
C SER A 105 -19.05 -4.67 -2.71
N ASP A 106 -19.74 -3.65 -3.18
CA ASP A 106 -19.82 -3.26 -4.60
C ASP A 106 -18.44 -2.99 -5.18
N ASP A 107 -17.54 -2.40 -4.40
CA ASP A 107 -16.15 -2.13 -4.80
C ASP A 107 -15.40 -3.44 -5.13
N ALA A 108 -15.58 -4.50 -4.35
CA ALA A 108 -14.94 -5.80 -4.60
C ALA A 108 -15.42 -6.42 -5.92
N ILE A 109 -16.73 -6.32 -6.19
CA ILE A 109 -17.33 -6.78 -7.45
C ILE A 109 -16.74 -5.98 -8.62
N ASN A 110 -16.58 -4.66 -8.47
CA ASN A 110 -15.98 -3.82 -9.49
C ASN A 110 -14.54 -4.24 -9.85
N TYR A 111 -13.69 -4.53 -8.84
CA TYR A 111 -12.32 -5.00 -9.11
C TYR A 111 -12.29 -6.41 -9.71
N PHE A 112 -13.18 -7.29 -9.29
CA PHE A 112 -13.35 -8.61 -9.88
C PHE A 112 -13.82 -8.51 -11.35
N ALA A 113 -14.82 -7.67 -11.63
CA ALA A 113 -15.30 -7.40 -12.99
C ALA A 113 -14.18 -6.80 -13.88
N LYS A 114 -13.34 -5.91 -13.33
CA LYS A 114 -12.15 -5.38 -14.03
C LYS A 114 -11.15 -6.48 -14.39
N GLN A 115 -10.98 -7.51 -13.56
CA GLN A 115 -10.14 -8.66 -13.90
C GLN A 115 -10.71 -9.47 -15.08
N THR A 116 -12.02 -9.68 -15.08
CA THR A 116 -12.71 -10.35 -16.18
C THR A 116 -12.63 -9.53 -17.47
N LEU A 117 -12.84 -8.21 -17.37
CA LEU A 117 -12.71 -7.29 -18.50
C LEU A 117 -11.27 -7.28 -19.05
N LEU A 118 -10.25 -7.27 -18.20
CA LEU A 118 -8.85 -7.34 -18.61
C LEU A 118 -8.60 -8.58 -19.46
N PHE A 119 -9.00 -9.75 -18.99
CA PHE A 119 -8.82 -11.01 -19.74
C PHE A 119 -9.66 -11.06 -21.00
N GLY A 120 -10.91 -10.61 -20.96
CA GLY A 120 -11.79 -10.58 -22.12
C GLY A 120 -11.27 -9.66 -23.23
N SER A 121 -10.77 -8.47 -22.88
CA SER A 121 -10.24 -7.51 -23.84
C SER A 121 -8.93 -8.00 -24.51
N PHE A 122 -8.01 -8.58 -23.73
CA PHE A 122 -6.81 -9.20 -24.27
C PHE A 122 -7.08 -10.50 -25.03
N GLY A 123 -8.16 -11.22 -24.69
CA GLY A 123 -8.63 -12.38 -25.45
C GLY A 123 -9.16 -12.02 -26.84
N GLN A 124 -9.69 -10.81 -27.02
CA GLN A 124 -10.12 -10.31 -28.33
C GLN A 124 -8.92 -9.88 -29.19
N SER A 125 -8.08 -9.02 -28.68
CA SER A 125 -6.80 -8.67 -29.31
C SER A 125 -5.86 -7.97 -28.30
N GLY A 126 -4.56 -8.09 -28.52
CA GLY A 126 -3.57 -7.38 -27.70
C GLY A 126 -3.71 -5.86 -27.75
N PHE A 127 -4.04 -5.31 -28.92
CA PHE A 127 -4.21 -3.88 -29.10
C PHE A 127 -5.45 -3.35 -28.35
N TYR A 128 -6.57 -4.04 -28.46
CA TYR A 128 -7.79 -3.69 -27.73
C TYR A 128 -7.58 -3.81 -26.21
N GLY A 129 -6.89 -4.86 -25.76
CA GLY A 129 -6.55 -5.03 -24.35
C GLY A 129 -5.69 -3.88 -23.80
N ILE A 130 -4.67 -3.43 -24.55
CA ILE A 130 -3.86 -2.27 -24.17
C ILE A 130 -4.71 -1.01 -24.09
N HIS A 131 -5.59 -0.78 -25.07
CA HIS A 131 -6.48 0.38 -25.08
C HIS A 131 -7.36 0.41 -23.82
N VAL A 132 -8.07 -0.68 -23.53
CA VAL A 132 -8.93 -0.80 -22.34
C VAL A 132 -8.13 -0.63 -21.04
N LEU A 133 -6.93 -1.18 -20.97
CA LEU A 133 -6.06 -1.02 -19.81
C LEU A 133 -5.65 0.44 -19.62
N LEU A 134 -5.15 1.11 -20.66
CA LEU A 134 -4.73 2.51 -20.58
C LEU A 134 -5.90 3.43 -20.22
N GLU A 135 -7.05 3.23 -20.84
CA GLU A 135 -8.28 3.95 -20.49
C GLU A 135 -8.61 3.76 -19.01
N SER A 136 -8.60 2.51 -18.52
CA SER A 136 -8.84 2.24 -17.09
C SER A 136 -7.81 2.92 -16.18
N LEU A 137 -6.52 2.88 -16.51
CA LEU A 137 -5.47 3.48 -15.68
C LEU A 137 -5.56 5.01 -15.62
N LEU A 138 -5.94 5.64 -16.73
CA LEU A 138 -5.92 7.10 -16.84
C LEU A 138 -7.24 7.76 -16.43
N THR A 139 -8.38 7.14 -16.72
CA THR A 139 -9.71 7.78 -16.59
C THR A 139 -10.61 7.14 -15.54
N ALA A 140 -10.55 5.81 -15.35
CA ALA A 140 -11.50 5.14 -14.48
C ALA A 140 -11.26 5.41 -12.99
N ASP A 141 -12.36 5.41 -12.22
CA ASP A 141 -12.31 5.48 -10.75
C ASP A 141 -11.74 4.19 -10.14
N TYR A 142 -12.18 3.04 -10.66
CA TYR A 142 -11.67 1.71 -10.33
C TYR A 142 -10.63 1.32 -11.37
N LYS A 143 -9.34 1.51 -11.03
CA LYS A 143 -8.23 1.29 -11.95
C LYS A 143 -7.81 -0.18 -11.99
N MET A 144 -7.47 -0.69 -13.17
CA MET A 144 -6.98 -2.06 -13.37
C MET A 144 -5.53 -2.28 -12.89
N PHE A 145 -4.92 -1.32 -12.21
CA PHE A 145 -3.51 -1.41 -11.83
C PHE A 145 -3.21 -2.63 -10.95
N MET A 146 -4.00 -2.85 -9.89
CA MET A 146 -3.86 -4.03 -9.03
C MET A 146 -4.08 -5.33 -9.82
N ASN A 147 -5.02 -5.33 -10.76
CA ASN A 147 -5.37 -6.51 -11.56
C ASN A 147 -4.19 -7.06 -12.35
N LEU A 148 -3.23 -6.19 -12.75
CA LEU A 148 -2.00 -6.63 -13.41
C LEU A 148 -1.16 -7.54 -12.51
N PHE A 149 -1.06 -7.25 -11.21
CA PHE A 149 -0.25 -8.02 -10.27
C PHE A 149 -0.83 -9.41 -9.98
N ILE A 150 -2.16 -9.54 -10.03
CA ILE A 150 -2.83 -10.81 -9.74
C ILE A 150 -3.09 -11.65 -10.98
N SER A 151 -2.89 -11.11 -12.18
CA SER A 151 -3.31 -11.73 -13.44
C SER A 151 -2.76 -13.15 -13.64
N VAL A 152 -1.46 -13.36 -13.44
CA VAL A 152 -0.85 -14.69 -13.66
C VAL A 152 -1.29 -15.71 -12.61
N PRO A 153 -1.20 -15.45 -11.29
CA PRO A 153 -1.76 -16.40 -10.31
C PRO A 153 -3.22 -16.74 -10.58
N TYR A 154 -4.02 -15.75 -10.96
CA TYR A 154 -5.45 -15.94 -11.23
C TYR A 154 -5.75 -16.78 -12.47
N LEU A 155 -4.87 -16.78 -13.49
CA LEU A 155 -4.99 -17.66 -14.66
C LEU A 155 -5.00 -19.15 -14.31
N PHE A 156 -4.29 -19.54 -13.25
CA PHE A 156 -4.16 -20.93 -12.80
C PHE A 156 -5.21 -21.34 -11.78
N THR A 157 -6.14 -20.45 -11.45
CA THR A 157 -7.23 -20.74 -10.53
C THR A 157 -8.56 -20.85 -11.29
N GLY A 158 -9.61 -21.36 -10.66
CA GLY A 158 -10.93 -21.55 -11.29
C GLY A 158 -11.67 -20.26 -11.66
N ARG A 159 -10.99 -19.10 -11.70
CA ARG A 159 -11.55 -17.77 -12.05
C ARG A 159 -12.76 -17.36 -11.21
N SER A 160 -12.87 -17.92 -10.00
CA SER A 160 -13.87 -17.53 -9.02
C SER A 160 -13.46 -16.25 -8.27
N ILE A 161 -14.42 -15.61 -7.62
CA ILE A 161 -14.16 -14.42 -6.80
C ILE A 161 -13.30 -14.76 -5.58
N ASN A 162 -13.47 -15.95 -5.00
CA ASN A 162 -12.60 -16.40 -3.89
C ASN A 162 -11.15 -16.58 -4.36
N ALA A 163 -10.95 -17.17 -5.55
CA ALA A 163 -9.64 -17.28 -6.16
C ALA A 163 -9.01 -15.91 -6.42
N PHE A 164 -9.80 -14.93 -6.88
CA PHE A 164 -9.36 -13.55 -7.05
C PHE A 164 -8.83 -12.96 -5.74
N MET A 165 -9.56 -13.11 -4.63
CA MET A 165 -9.15 -12.61 -3.32
C MET A 165 -7.89 -13.28 -2.78
N VAL A 166 -7.74 -14.59 -2.97
CA VAL A 166 -6.53 -15.32 -2.56
C VAL A 166 -5.33 -14.92 -3.41
N CYS A 167 -5.51 -14.79 -4.73
CA CYS A 167 -4.45 -14.28 -5.62
C CYS A 167 -4.03 -12.85 -5.25
N TYR A 168 -4.98 -12.02 -4.85
CA TYR A 168 -4.71 -10.69 -4.34
C TYR A 168 -3.87 -10.75 -3.06
N ALA A 169 -4.21 -11.62 -2.12
CA ALA A 169 -3.43 -11.81 -0.90
C ALA A 169 -1.97 -12.20 -1.20
N ILE A 170 -1.76 -13.11 -2.14
CA ILE A 170 -0.41 -13.56 -2.52
C ILE A 170 0.36 -12.43 -3.24
N ALA A 171 -0.23 -11.83 -4.27
CA ALA A 171 0.47 -10.90 -5.14
C ALA A 171 0.68 -9.50 -4.54
N CYS A 172 -0.23 -9.05 -3.67
CA CYS A 172 -0.25 -7.70 -3.15
C CYS A 172 0.13 -7.60 -1.67
N PHE A 173 -0.35 -8.50 -0.81
CA PHE A 173 -0.05 -8.44 0.62
C PHE A 173 1.36 -8.92 0.97
N VAL A 174 1.86 -9.95 0.29
CA VAL A 174 3.22 -10.46 0.56
C VAL A 174 4.28 -9.36 0.33
N PRO A 175 4.28 -8.62 -0.81
CA PRO A 175 5.16 -7.46 -0.99
C PRO A 175 4.90 -6.32 -0.01
N MET A 176 3.64 -6.07 0.33
CA MET A 176 3.26 -5.04 1.31
C MET A 176 3.86 -5.34 2.70
N TRP A 177 3.71 -6.57 3.19
CA TRP A 177 4.30 -6.96 4.47
C TRP A 177 5.83 -6.86 4.45
N PHE A 178 6.47 -7.15 3.31
CA PHE A 178 7.91 -6.94 3.16
C PHE A 178 8.28 -5.45 3.31
N ALA A 179 7.58 -4.56 2.59
CA ALA A 179 7.83 -3.13 2.62
C ALA A 179 7.59 -2.53 4.03
N LEU A 180 6.51 -2.94 4.68
CA LEU A 180 6.18 -2.48 6.03
C LEU A 180 7.19 -3.02 7.08
N LEU A 181 7.63 -4.28 6.93
CA LEU A 181 8.65 -4.84 7.82
C LEU A 181 10.02 -4.18 7.61
N MET A 182 10.34 -3.71 6.38
CA MET A 182 11.50 -2.83 6.17
C MET A 182 11.37 -1.54 7.00
N GLY A 183 10.17 -0.95 7.06
CA GLY A 183 9.89 0.20 7.92
C GLY A 183 10.11 -0.10 9.40
N ALA A 184 9.65 -1.26 9.87
CA ALA A 184 9.91 -1.73 11.23
C ALA A 184 11.41 -1.91 11.50
N LYS A 185 12.17 -2.51 10.56
CA LYS A 185 13.62 -2.66 10.66
C LYS A 185 14.34 -1.30 10.74
N TYR A 186 13.95 -0.36 9.89
CA TYR A 186 14.51 0.99 9.90
C TYR A 186 14.26 1.68 11.24
N LEU A 187 13.06 1.55 11.79
CA LEU A 187 12.71 2.09 13.09
C LEU A 187 13.53 1.44 14.22
N ALA A 188 13.69 0.12 14.18
CA ALA A 188 14.49 -0.62 15.18
C ALA A 188 15.95 -0.17 15.23
N GLN A 189 16.53 0.25 14.11
CA GLN A 189 17.92 0.77 14.07
C GLN A 189 18.06 2.14 14.74
N GLN A 190 16.97 2.87 14.91
CA GLN A 190 16.96 4.20 15.53
C GLN A 190 16.56 4.18 17.00
N LEU A 191 16.01 3.08 17.46
CA LEU A 191 15.56 2.89 18.83
C LEU A 191 16.62 2.15 19.67
N PRO A 192 16.53 2.21 21.01
CA PRO A 192 17.37 1.39 21.87
C PRO A 192 17.27 -0.09 21.50
N ALA A 193 18.41 -0.79 21.60
CA ALA A 193 18.55 -2.18 21.16
C ALA A 193 17.38 -3.08 21.60
N CYS A 194 16.73 -3.71 20.64
CA CYS A 194 15.64 -4.66 20.81
C CYS A 194 16.08 -6.08 20.40
N HIS A 195 15.39 -7.10 20.91
CA HIS A 195 15.57 -8.48 20.48
C HIS A 195 14.89 -8.72 19.14
N THR A 196 15.64 -8.66 18.05
CA THR A 196 15.13 -8.79 16.67
C THR A 196 14.40 -10.11 16.44
N ALA A 197 14.82 -11.21 17.10
CA ALA A 197 14.16 -12.52 17.04
C ALA A 197 12.73 -12.52 17.60
N LEU A 198 12.35 -11.52 18.39
CA LEU A 198 10.99 -11.35 18.90
C LEU A 198 10.31 -10.14 18.23
N TYR A 199 11.06 -9.11 17.91
CA TYR A 199 10.55 -7.87 17.35
C TYR A 199 9.89 -8.06 15.97
N TYR A 200 10.61 -8.68 15.02
CA TYR A 200 10.06 -8.86 13.67
C TYR A 200 8.84 -9.80 13.62
N PRO A 201 8.83 -10.97 14.31
CA PRO A 201 7.62 -11.77 14.41
C PRO A 201 6.44 -11.02 15.03
N LEU A 202 6.68 -10.19 16.05
CA LEU A 202 5.64 -9.39 16.67
C LEU A 202 5.10 -8.31 15.72
N CYS A 203 5.96 -7.62 14.98
CA CYS A 203 5.54 -6.69 13.93
C CYS A 203 4.72 -7.39 12.82
N MET A 204 5.12 -8.60 12.41
CA MET A 204 4.35 -9.41 11.46
C MET A 204 2.99 -9.80 12.04
N ALA A 205 2.94 -10.26 13.29
CA ALA A 205 1.69 -10.58 13.97
C ALA A 205 0.74 -9.37 14.00
N VAL A 206 1.24 -8.19 14.35
CA VAL A 206 0.48 -6.94 14.31
C VAL A 206 -0.10 -6.70 12.92
N MET A 207 0.71 -6.80 11.87
CA MET A 207 0.25 -6.54 10.50
C MET A 207 -0.76 -7.57 9.99
N VAL A 208 -0.52 -8.86 10.28
CA VAL A 208 -1.41 -9.93 9.82
C VAL A 208 -2.72 -9.94 10.59
N LEU A 209 -2.67 -9.61 11.89
CA LEU A 209 -3.82 -9.73 12.80
C LEU A 209 -4.62 -8.43 12.92
N TRP A 210 -4.14 -7.33 12.41
CA TRP A 210 -4.86 -6.07 12.52
C TRP A 210 -6.13 -6.06 11.65
N PRO A 211 -7.30 -5.81 12.24
CA PRO A 211 -8.58 -5.86 11.52
C PRO A 211 -8.62 -4.96 10.28
N MET A 212 -7.94 -3.80 10.33
CA MET A 212 -7.82 -2.86 9.23
C MET A 212 -7.20 -3.48 7.96
N PHE A 213 -6.33 -4.49 8.07
CA PHE A 213 -5.79 -5.19 6.91
C PHE A 213 -6.64 -6.37 6.48
N LEU A 214 -7.29 -7.04 7.43
CA LEU A 214 -8.07 -8.22 7.12
C LEU A 214 -9.32 -7.90 6.32
N TRP A 215 -9.97 -6.79 6.64
CA TRP A 215 -11.19 -6.40 5.95
C TRP A 215 -10.94 -6.20 4.43
N PRO A 216 -10.02 -5.30 3.98
CA PRO A 216 -9.75 -5.15 2.55
C PRO A 216 -9.16 -6.40 1.91
N ALA A 217 -8.40 -7.22 2.65
CA ALA A 217 -7.85 -8.46 2.15
C ALA A 217 -8.91 -9.50 1.82
N THR A 218 -9.91 -9.63 2.69
CA THR A 218 -11.02 -10.58 2.50
C THR A 218 -12.10 -10.06 1.55
N HIS A 219 -12.03 -8.79 1.13
CA HIS A 219 -12.94 -8.16 0.18
C HIS A 219 -12.29 -7.82 -1.16
N GLY A 220 -11.01 -8.16 -1.37
CA GLY A 220 -10.32 -7.89 -2.64
C GLY A 220 -10.10 -6.41 -2.96
N MET A 221 -9.98 -5.57 -1.92
CA MET A 221 -9.81 -4.12 -2.05
C MET A 221 -8.34 -3.73 -2.24
N PRO A 222 -8.00 -2.90 -3.24
CA PRO A 222 -6.61 -2.53 -3.52
C PRO A 222 -5.97 -1.61 -2.48
N ASP A 223 -6.76 -1.06 -1.57
CA ASP A 223 -6.32 -0.03 -0.63
C ASP A 223 -5.10 -0.47 0.18
N ALA A 224 -5.07 -1.72 0.65
CA ALA A 224 -3.93 -2.24 1.41
C ALA A 224 -2.66 -2.34 0.56
N PHE A 225 -2.76 -2.65 -0.75
CA PHE A 225 -1.60 -2.71 -1.63
C PHE A 225 -0.90 -1.36 -1.75
N GLY A 226 -1.63 -0.25 -1.69
CA GLY A 226 -1.08 1.09 -1.68
C GLY A 226 -0.07 1.34 -0.56
N LEU A 227 -0.21 0.66 0.57
CA LEU A 227 0.75 0.77 1.68
C LEU A 227 2.16 0.29 1.32
N THR A 228 2.30 -0.58 0.32
CA THR A 228 3.62 -0.95 -0.22
C THR A 228 4.37 0.29 -0.71
N PHE A 229 3.70 1.07 -1.53
CA PHE A 229 4.30 2.27 -2.13
C PHE A 229 4.43 3.41 -1.11
N ALA A 230 3.45 3.56 -0.21
CA ALA A 230 3.54 4.53 0.88
C ALA A 230 4.74 4.25 1.80
N ALA A 231 5.00 2.98 2.15
CA ALA A 231 6.17 2.57 2.92
C ALA A 231 7.48 2.84 2.17
N VAL A 232 7.54 2.53 0.87
CA VAL A 232 8.69 2.83 0.01
C VAL A 232 8.97 4.33 -0.03
N ILE A 233 7.96 5.17 -0.26
CA ILE A 233 8.09 6.63 -0.26
C ILE A 233 8.63 7.12 1.09
N ALA A 234 8.01 6.69 2.19
CA ALA A 234 8.40 7.10 3.53
C ALA A 234 9.87 6.72 3.84
N LEU A 235 10.27 5.49 3.49
CA LEU A 235 11.64 5.00 3.68
C LEU A 235 12.66 5.75 2.82
N LEU A 236 12.36 5.98 1.56
CA LEU A 236 13.23 6.73 0.65
C LEU A 236 13.32 8.23 1.02
N CYS A 237 12.31 8.78 1.68
CA CYS A 237 12.31 10.16 2.16
C CYS A 237 12.95 10.33 3.54
N ALA A 238 13.01 9.28 4.39
CA ALA A 238 13.33 9.41 5.82
C ALA A 238 14.63 10.15 6.14
N ASP A 239 15.72 9.89 5.40
CA ASP A 239 17.03 10.53 5.58
C ASP A 239 17.42 11.45 4.42
N TYR A 240 16.52 11.67 3.48
CA TYR A 240 16.83 12.46 2.29
C TYR A 240 16.52 13.94 2.52
N ARG A 241 17.46 14.82 2.14
CA ARG A 241 17.43 16.24 2.51
C ARG A 241 17.50 17.20 1.32
N PHE A 242 17.45 16.71 0.09
CA PHE A 242 17.58 17.50 -1.14
C PHE A 242 18.87 18.36 -1.24
N GLU A 243 19.92 17.99 -0.52
CA GLU A 243 21.24 18.66 -0.67
C GLU A 243 21.94 18.24 -1.96
N MET A 244 21.60 17.07 -2.49
CA MET A 244 22.07 16.50 -3.76
C MET A 244 20.87 15.92 -4.53
N LEU A 245 21.07 15.62 -5.82
CA LEU A 245 20.09 14.97 -6.69
C LEU A 245 20.51 13.53 -7.04
N PRO A 246 20.32 12.56 -6.11
CA PRO A 246 20.56 11.15 -6.42
C PRO A 246 19.43 10.63 -7.31
N TRP A 247 19.55 10.80 -8.61
CA TRP A 247 18.51 10.47 -9.59
C TRP A 247 17.86 9.09 -9.42
N PRO A 248 18.60 7.99 -9.13
CA PRO A 248 17.96 6.70 -8.92
C PRO A 248 16.97 6.70 -7.75
N ARG A 249 17.33 7.38 -6.63
CA ARG A 249 16.43 7.51 -5.48
C ARG A 249 15.20 8.36 -5.79
N LEU A 250 15.40 9.45 -6.51
CA LEU A 250 14.32 10.35 -6.92
C LEU A 250 13.36 9.68 -7.90
N LEU A 251 13.88 8.92 -8.88
CA LEU A 251 13.08 8.13 -9.81
C LEU A 251 12.29 7.04 -9.09
N ALA A 252 12.88 6.39 -8.06
CA ALA A 252 12.17 5.42 -7.25
C ALA A 252 11.04 6.06 -6.43
N ILE A 253 11.25 7.26 -5.86
CA ILE A 253 10.20 8.05 -5.19
C ILE A 253 9.09 8.41 -6.18
N PHE A 254 9.45 8.90 -7.37
CA PHE A 254 8.49 9.24 -8.42
C PHE A 254 7.66 8.03 -8.84
N ALA A 255 8.30 6.89 -9.14
CA ALA A 255 7.64 5.66 -9.55
C ALA A 255 6.69 5.13 -8.46
N ALA A 256 7.13 5.14 -7.19
CA ALA A 256 6.30 4.74 -6.06
C ALA A 256 5.10 5.68 -5.88
N THR A 257 5.29 6.99 -6.04
CA THR A 257 4.21 7.99 -5.96
C THR A 257 3.17 7.78 -7.07
N PHE A 258 3.63 7.58 -8.29
CA PHE A 258 2.76 7.31 -9.43
C PHE A 258 1.97 6.01 -9.24
N ALA A 259 2.65 4.91 -8.86
CA ALA A 259 2.02 3.63 -8.56
C ALA A 259 1.00 3.72 -7.41
N LEU A 260 1.28 4.52 -6.38
CA LEU A 260 0.36 4.74 -5.27
C LEU A 260 -0.96 5.38 -5.73
N ILE A 261 -0.90 6.39 -6.61
CA ILE A 261 -2.09 7.03 -7.19
C ILE A 261 -2.86 6.05 -8.08
N LEU A 262 -2.13 5.21 -8.86
CA LEU A 262 -2.75 4.19 -9.70
C LEU A 262 -3.42 3.09 -8.89
N THR A 263 -2.95 2.81 -7.68
CA THR A 263 -3.57 1.81 -6.79
C THR A 263 -4.94 2.27 -6.35
N ARG A 264 -5.05 3.48 -5.82
CA ARG A 264 -6.32 4.05 -5.35
C ARG A 264 -6.24 5.58 -5.32
N ARG A 265 -7.20 6.28 -5.93
CA ARG A 265 -7.23 7.75 -5.98
C ARG A 265 -7.16 8.43 -4.60
N TRP A 266 -7.70 7.79 -3.57
CA TRP A 266 -7.73 8.34 -2.21
C TRP A 266 -6.33 8.56 -1.61
N TYR A 267 -5.33 7.82 -2.05
CA TYR A 267 -3.95 8.04 -1.61
C TYR A 267 -3.39 9.39 -2.02
N MET A 268 -4.02 10.12 -2.94
CA MET A 268 -3.62 11.50 -3.24
C MET A 268 -3.70 12.40 -2.00
N PHE A 269 -4.68 12.19 -1.12
CA PHE A 269 -4.79 12.95 0.13
C PHE A 269 -3.59 12.66 1.05
N TRP A 270 -3.18 11.41 1.14
CA TRP A 270 -1.97 11.04 1.90
C TRP A 270 -0.71 11.61 1.25
N ILE A 271 -0.57 11.51 -0.06
CA ILE A 271 0.58 12.03 -0.83
C ILE A 271 0.72 13.54 -0.61
N LEU A 272 -0.35 14.29 -0.78
CA LEU A 272 -0.36 15.75 -0.60
C LEU A 272 0.01 16.12 0.83
N ALA A 273 -0.61 15.50 1.83
CA ALA A 273 -0.33 15.76 3.24
C ALA A 273 1.10 15.35 3.61
N PHE A 274 1.55 14.17 3.17
CA PHE A 274 2.90 13.67 3.45
C PHE A 274 3.96 14.60 2.86
N TYR A 275 3.86 14.94 1.57
CA TYR A 275 4.86 15.80 0.95
C TYR A 275 4.83 17.22 1.49
N ALA A 276 3.65 17.78 1.81
CA ALA A 276 3.58 19.11 2.42
C ALA A 276 4.35 19.14 3.76
N VAL A 277 4.11 18.17 4.64
CA VAL A 277 4.78 18.10 5.94
C VAL A 277 6.27 17.75 5.78
N TYR A 278 6.60 16.82 4.88
CA TYR A 278 7.98 16.42 4.60
C TYR A 278 8.81 17.58 4.05
N VAL A 279 8.28 18.30 3.05
CA VAL A 279 8.90 19.51 2.47
C VAL A 279 9.14 20.54 3.55
N LEU A 280 8.15 20.82 4.38
CA LEU A 280 8.29 21.76 5.50
C LEU A 280 9.41 21.33 6.45
N ALA A 281 9.45 20.06 6.84
CA ALA A 281 10.49 19.52 7.72
C ALA A 281 11.90 19.65 7.11
N VAL A 282 12.03 19.37 5.80
CA VAL A 282 13.29 19.50 5.05
C VAL A 282 13.72 20.97 4.99
N LEU A 283 12.80 21.90 4.69
CA LEU A 283 13.10 23.34 4.62
C LEU A 283 13.52 23.90 5.99
N VAL A 284 12.82 23.56 7.07
CA VAL A 284 13.23 23.93 8.44
C VAL A 284 14.63 23.42 8.75
N GLY A 285 14.91 22.17 8.36
CA GLY A 285 16.26 21.60 8.49
C GLY A 285 17.30 22.32 7.64
N ALA A 286 16.98 22.72 6.42
CA ALA A 286 17.86 23.44 5.50
C ALA A 286 18.19 24.86 5.98
N VAL A 287 17.22 25.56 6.57
CA VAL A 287 17.45 26.86 7.23
C VAL A 287 18.48 26.71 8.36
N ARG A 288 18.30 25.71 9.22
CA ARG A 288 19.24 25.45 10.34
C ARG A 288 20.65 25.10 9.87
N ARG A 289 20.79 24.42 8.72
CA ARG A 289 22.07 24.04 8.12
C ARG A 289 22.64 25.11 7.16
N LYS A 290 21.93 26.20 6.93
CA LYS A 290 22.29 27.28 5.97
C LYS A 290 22.40 26.76 4.51
N THR A 291 21.62 25.74 4.14
CA THR A 291 21.60 25.12 2.80
C THR A 291 20.29 25.39 2.06
N LEU A 292 19.50 26.38 2.48
CA LEU A 292 18.15 26.63 1.97
C LEU A 292 18.12 26.81 0.43
N GLY A 293 19.04 27.61 -0.12
CA GLY A 293 19.06 27.92 -1.56
C GLY A 293 19.30 26.68 -2.43
N SER A 294 20.29 25.85 -2.08
CA SER A 294 20.57 24.60 -2.82
C SER A 294 19.44 23.58 -2.64
N THR A 295 18.91 23.45 -1.43
CA THR A 295 17.78 22.55 -1.13
C THR A 295 16.55 22.92 -1.95
N LEU A 296 16.17 24.21 -1.94
CA LEU A 296 15.02 24.70 -2.70
C LEU A 296 15.22 24.50 -4.22
N LYS A 297 16.39 24.82 -4.74
CA LYS A 297 16.74 24.57 -6.16
C LYS A 297 16.54 23.09 -6.54
N HIS A 298 17.05 22.15 -5.75
CA HIS A 298 16.93 20.73 -6.03
C HIS A 298 15.50 20.22 -5.87
N MET A 299 14.75 20.73 -4.90
CA MET A 299 13.34 20.41 -4.75
C MET A 299 12.52 20.86 -5.96
N LEU A 300 12.76 22.07 -6.48
CA LEU A 300 12.08 22.59 -7.67
C LEU A 300 12.49 21.82 -8.93
N LEU A 301 13.78 21.53 -9.11
CA LEU A 301 14.29 20.78 -10.27
C LEU A 301 13.71 19.37 -10.37
N PHE A 302 13.39 18.73 -9.28
CA PHE A 302 12.77 17.40 -9.27
C PHE A 302 11.25 17.48 -9.10
N GLY A 303 10.77 18.25 -8.15
CA GLY A 303 9.37 18.27 -7.74
C GLY A 303 8.45 18.81 -8.82
N VAL A 304 8.82 19.92 -9.47
CA VAL A 304 7.99 20.53 -10.52
C VAL A 304 7.82 19.62 -11.73
N PRO A 305 8.89 19.08 -12.37
CA PRO A 305 8.72 18.14 -13.46
C PRO A 305 7.93 16.89 -13.07
N SER A 306 8.19 16.35 -11.87
CA SER A 306 7.46 15.17 -11.37
C SER A 306 5.96 15.47 -11.23
N ALA A 307 5.60 16.61 -10.66
CA ALA A 307 4.21 17.03 -10.52
C ALA A 307 3.55 17.24 -11.90
N VAL A 308 4.23 17.90 -12.83
CA VAL A 308 3.72 18.13 -14.20
C VAL A 308 3.46 16.79 -14.91
N ILE A 309 4.39 15.83 -14.81
CA ILE A 309 4.22 14.52 -15.45
C ILE A 309 3.05 13.76 -14.80
N ILE A 310 2.96 13.73 -13.46
CA ILE A 310 1.88 13.02 -12.75
C ILE A 310 0.53 13.66 -13.07
N VAL A 311 0.42 14.97 -12.95
CA VAL A 311 -0.84 15.69 -13.22
C VAL A 311 -1.22 15.58 -14.70
N GLY A 312 -0.26 15.71 -15.62
CA GLY A 312 -0.51 15.60 -17.05
C GLY A 312 -0.98 14.18 -17.43
N ALA A 313 -0.30 13.14 -16.94
CA ALA A 313 -0.68 11.76 -17.21
C ALA A 313 -2.03 11.37 -16.62
N LEU A 314 -2.39 11.93 -15.45
CA LEU A 314 -3.61 11.62 -14.71
C LEU A 314 -4.62 12.77 -14.73
N LEU A 315 -4.52 13.66 -15.71
CA LEU A 315 -5.37 14.86 -15.81
C LEU A 315 -6.88 14.54 -15.72
N PRO A 316 -7.42 13.49 -16.36
CA PRO A 316 -8.82 13.14 -16.21
C PRO A 316 -9.20 12.82 -14.75
N THR A 317 -8.35 12.05 -14.05
CA THR A 317 -8.55 11.73 -12.63
C THR A 317 -8.53 12.98 -11.75
N PHE A 318 -7.57 13.88 -11.96
CA PHE A 318 -7.50 15.14 -11.23
C PHE A 318 -8.70 16.05 -11.53
N LYS A 319 -9.09 16.14 -12.80
CA LYS A 319 -10.28 16.91 -13.20
C LYS A 319 -11.51 16.39 -12.46
N THR A 320 -11.77 15.10 -12.49
CA THR A 320 -12.91 14.49 -11.79
C THR A 320 -12.90 14.85 -10.30
N ILE A 321 -11.75 14.72 -9.61
CA ILE A 321 -11.65 15.04 -8.18
C ILE A 321 -11.92 16.52 -7.89
N LEU A 322 -11.50 17.43 -8.77
CA LEU A 322 -11.67 18.87 -8.57
C LEU A 322 -13.07 19.37 -8.93
N THR A 323 -13.72 18.73 -9.92
CA THR A 323 -15.01 19.20 -10.46
C THR A 323 -16.21 18.43 -9.91
N THR A 324 -16.00 17.26 -9.30
CA THR A 324 -17.10 16.47 -8.73
C THR A 324 -17.57 17.07 -7.42
N ASP A 325 -18.88 17.31 -7.32
CA ASP A 325 -19.51 17.58 -6.04
C ASP A 325 -19.69 16.28 -5.27
N TYR A 326 -18.77 16.03 -4.36
CA TYR A 326 -18.80 14.81 -3.55
C TYR A 326 -19.92 14.83 -2.50
N ALA A 327 -20.43 16.00 -2.10
CA ALA A 327 -21.54 16.09 -1.18
C ALA A 327 -22.83 15.54 -1.82
N ASP A 328 -23.05 15.81 -3.11
CA ASP A 328 -24.20 15.30 -3.85
C ASP A 328 -24.09 13.78 -4.08
N ILE A 329 -22.91 13.29 -4.49
CA ILE A 329 -22.73 11.88 -4.84
C ILE A 329 -22.65 10.99 -3.60
N TYR A 330 -21.95 11.44 -2.56
CA TYR A 330 -21.68 10.70 -1.34
C TYR A 330 -22.39 11.28 -0.11
N GLY A 331 -23.46 12.07 -0.29
CA GLY A 331 -24.21 12.68 0.80
C GLY A 331 -24.66 11.68 1.87
N ALA A 332 -25.04 10.46 1.44
CA ALA A 332 -25.38 9.36 2.35
C ALA A 332 -24.19 8.88 3.21
N TYR A 333 -22.94 9.12 2.76
CA TYR A 333 -21.70 8.74 3.45
C TYR A 333 -21.03 9.96 4.12
N TYR A 334 -21.63 11.16 4.02
CA TYR A 334 -21.10 12.38 4.64
C TYR A 334 -21.53 12.47 6.10
N GLY A 335 -20.75 11.89 6.97
CA GLY A 335 -21.07 11.76 8.39
C GLY A 335 -20.68 12.94 9.29
N GLY A 336 -20.69 14.20 8.79
CA GLY A 336 -20.59 15.37 9.68
C GLY A 336 -19.18 15.84 10.04
N GLY A 337 -18.23 15.77 9.12
CA GLY A 337 -16.97 16.49 9.21
C GLY A 337 -15.85 15.80 10.03
N PHE A 338 -14.82 16.57 10.37
CA PHE A 338 -13.59 16.07 10.99
C PHE A 338 -13.82 15.34 12.34
N GLY A 339 -14.69 15.87 13.20
CA GLY A 339 -14.99 15.24 14.49
C GLY A 339 -15.59 13.85 14.34
N ASN A 340 -16.50 13.66 13.37
CA ASN A 340 -17.07 12.34 13.09
C ASN A 340 -16.05 11.38 12.47
N ASN A 341 -15.11 11.88 11.68
CA ASN A 341 -14.00 11.04 11.21
C ASN A 341 -13.09 10.57 12.35
N CYS A 342 -12.84 11.41 13.36
CA CYS A 342 -12.13 10.99 14.57
C CYS A 342 -12.91 9.92 15.34
N LEU A 343 -14.23 10.11 15.53
CA LEU A 343 -15.08 9.09 16.16
C LEU A 343 -15.20 7.82 15.31
N GLY A 344 -15.21 7.96 13.97
CA GLY A 344 -15.13 6.85 13.04
C GLY A 344 -13.90 5.99 13.27
N GLN A 345 -12.73 6.61 13.49
CA GLN A 345 -11.52 5.85 13.83
C GLN A 345 -11.66 5.06 15.14
N LEU A 346 -12.36 5.59 16.13
CA LEU A 346 -12.64 4.83 17.36
C LEU A 346 -13.49 3.58 17.10
N ARG A 347 -14.44 3.67 16.17
CA ARG A 347 -15.29 2.52 15.77
C ARG A 347 -14.51 1.53 14.92
N THR A 348 -13.78 2.00 13.90
CA THR A 348 -13.03 1.16 12.96
C THR A 348 -11.85 0.46 13.61
N GLN A 349 -11.07 1.17 14.45
CA GLN A 349 -9.86 0.62 15.10
C GLN A 349 -10.19 -0.08 16.43
N GLY A 350 -11.20 0.41 17.14
CA GLY A 350 -11.47 0.05 18.51
C GLY A 350 -10.56 0.76 19.52
N LEU A 351 -11.12 0.98 20.72
CA LEU A 351 -10.43 1.73 21.79
C LEU A 351 -9.06 1.13 22.16
N ILE A 352 -8.98 -0.20 22.23
CA ILE A 352 -7.76 -0.90 22.67
C ILE A 352 -6.62 -0.68 21.69
N TRP A 353 -6.88 -0.78 20.38
CA TRP A 353 -5.88 -0.49 19.35
C TRP A 353 -5.39 0.94 19.42
N LEU A 354 -6.29 1.90 19.62
CA LEU A 354 -5.92 3.32 19.72
C LEU A 354 -5.10 3.57 21.00
N VAL A 355 -5.38 2.90 22.11
CA VAL A 355 -4.56 2.99 23.34
C VAL A 355 -3.16 2.41 23.10
N LEU A 356 -3.04 1.26 22.43
CA LEU A 356 -1.75 0.69 22.06
C LEU A 356 -0.97 1.61 21.11
N CYS A 357 -1.63 2.22 20.14
CA CYS A 357 -1.04 3.23 19.27
C CYS A 357 -0.57 4.46 20.08
N ALA A 358 -1.38 4.98 20.98
CA ALA A 358 -1.01 6.11 21.82
C ALA A 358 0.22 5.80 22.71
N ALA A 359 0.28 4.62 23.30
CA ALA A 359 1.45 4.16 24.05
C ALA A 359 2.71 4.11 23.18
N GLY A 360 2.60 3.61 21.96
CA GLY A 360 3.68 3.62 20.98
C GLY A 360 4.11 5.03 20.57
N LEU A 361 3.16 5.94 20.36
CA LEU A 361 3.42 7.34 20.03
C LEU A 361 4.20 8.04 21.16
N VAL A 362 3.74 7.88 22.40
CA VAL A 362 4.44 8.46 23.57
C VAL A 362 5.89 7.98 23.62
N TRP A 363 6.11 6.68 23.38
CA TRP A 363 7.46 6.13 23.32
C TRP A 363 8.31 6.72 22.19
N LEU A 364 7.77 6.83 20.98
CA LEU A 364 8.48 7.41 19.84
C LEU A 364 8.80 8.90 20.04
N LEU A 365 7.92 9.66 20.69
CA LEU A 365 8.15 11.05 21.03
C LEU A 365 9.17 11.23 22.15
N TYR A 366 9.25 10.29 23.09
CA TYR A 366 10.25 10.26 24.13
C TYR A 366 11.66 10.04 23.56
N CYS A 367 11.80 9.16 22.57
CA CYS A 367 13.08 8.87 21.91
C CYS A 367 13.46 10.02 20.96
N ARG A 368 14.59 10.69 21.22
CA ARG A 368 15.07 11.84 20.41
C ARG A 368 15.29 11.47 18.94
N SER A 369 15.76 10.26 18.67
CA SER A 369 16.07 9.75 17.32
C SER A 369 14.83 9.58 16.42
N THR A 370 13.68 9.26 16.99
CA THR A 370 12.43 8.97 16.25
C THR A 370 11.39 10.09 16.36
N ARG A 371 11.60 11.07 17.24
CA ARG A 371 10.65 12.15 17.52
C ARG A 371 10.21 12.90 16.27
N ALA A 372 11.16 13.32 15.44
CA ALA A 372 10.85 14.05 14.22
C ALA A 372 10.01 13.24 13.24
N GLN A 373 10.32 11.95 13.08
CA GLN A 373 9.58 11.04 12.23
C GLN A 373 8.15 10.80 12.73
N ALA A 374 8.00 10.63 14.06
CA ALA A 374 6.68 10.51 14.68
C ALA A 374 5.82 11.76 14.46
N ILE A 375 6.41 12.96 14.60
CA ILE A 375 5.72 14.23 14.34
C ILE A 375 5.32 14.35 12.87
N VAL A 376 6.25 14.06 11.94
CA VAL A 376 5.97 14.12 10.49
C VAL A 376 4.85 13.12 10.11
N ALA A 377 4.92 11.89 10.62
CA ALA A 377 3.91 10.88 10.34
C ALA A 377 2.54 11.26 10.92
N ALA A 378 2.50 11.77 12.15
CA ALA A 378 1.28 12.25 12.79
C ALA A 378 0.66 13.42 12.01
N ALA A 379 1.46 14.43 11.67
CA ALA A 379 1.00 15.60 10.93
C ALA A 379 0.53 15.25 9.52
N ALA A 380 1.23 14.34 8.83
CA ALA A 380 0.83 13.85 7.51
C ALA A 380 -0.51 13.10 7.57
N SER A 381 -0.71 12.24 8.56
CA SER A 381 -1.95 11.48 8.72
C SER A 381 -3.11 12.38 9.11
N LEU A 382 -2.89 13.32 10.02
CA LEU A 382 -3.89 14.33 10.38
C LEU A 382 -4.27 15.19 9.16
N GLY A 383 -3.28 15.64 8.39
CA GLY A 383 -3.50 16.38 7.15
C GLY A 383 -4.28 15.56 6.11
N ALA A 384 -3.96 14.29 5.94
CA ALA A 384 -4.69 13.38 5.05
C ALA A 384 -6.14 13.23 5.49
N MET A 385 -6.41 13.09 6.79
CA MET A 385 -7.77 12.99 7.33
C MET A 385 -8.56 14.29 7.11
N VAL A 386 -7.93 15.46 7.33
CA VAL A 386 -8.57 16.79 7.08
C VAL A 386 -8.92 16.92 5.60
N LEU A 387 -7.99 16.61 4.70
CA LEU A 387 -8.24 16.69 3.26
C LEU A 387 -9.36 15.73 2.82
N PHE A 388 -9.37 14.50 3.35
CA PHE A 388 -10.37 13.50 3.01
C PHE A 388 -11.78 13.90 3.49
N THR A 389 -11.90 14.63 4.59
CA THR A 389 -13.17 15.11 5.15
C THR A 389 -13.97 15.96 4.16
N ARG A 390 -13.31 16.56 3.15
CA ARG A 390 -13.99 17.31 2.08
C ARG A 390 -14.81 16.43 1.14
N THR A 391 -14.51 15.13 1.07
CA THR A 391 -15.16 14.22 0.12
C THR A 391 -16.23 13.37 0.78
N GLN A 392 -15.91 12.75 1.90
CA GLN A 392 -16.83 11.87 2.63
C GLN A 392 -16.24 11.50 4.01
N SER A 393 -17.00 10.76 4.81
CA SER A 393 -16.47 10.14 6.02
C SER A 393 -15.49 9.01 5.69
N LEU A 394 -14.47 8.83 6.52
CA LEU A 394 -13.53 7.71 6.41
C LEU A 394 -14.26 6.42 6.80
N GLY A 395 -14.55 5.59 5.81
CA GLY A 395 -14.99 4.22 6.02
C GLY A 395 -13.83 3.27 6.38
N ASP A 396 -14.14 2.00 6.55
CA ASP A 396 -13.16 1.00 7.02
C ASP A 396 -11.93 0.88 6.11
N HIS A 397 -12.12 0.76 4.79
CA HIS A 397 -11.03 0.65 3.84
C HIS A 397 -10.32 1.98 3.56
N GLN A 398 -11.06 3.11 3.53
CA GLN A 398 -10.44 4.43 3.35
C GLN A 398 -9.55 4.82 4.54
N SER A 399 -9.84 4.31 5.72
CA SER A 399 -9.02 4.53 6.93
C SER A 399 -7.57 4.02 6.77
N LEU A 400 -7.30 3.16 5.78
CA LEU A 400 -5.94 2.72 5.43
C LEU A 400 -5.00 3.86 5.03
N ILE A 401 -5.51 5.03 4.62
CA ILE A 401 -4.65 6.21 4.41
C ILE A 401 -3.93 6.66 5.70
N LEU A 402 -4.46 6.30 6.88
CA LEU A 402 -3.87 6.58 8.19
C LEU A 402 -2.95 5.45 8.68
N ALA A 403 -2.98 4.28 8.02
CA ALA A 403 -2.23 3.10 8.42
C ALA A 403 -0.72 3.32 8.56
N PRO A 404 -0.03 4.10 7.70
CA PRO A 404 1.40 4.36 7.88
C PRO A 404 1.73 4.95 9.26
N PHE A 405 0.87 5.82 9.80
CA PHE A 405 1.03 6.39 11.13
C PHE A 405 0.71 5.37 12.24
N TYR A 406 -0.40 4.66 12.14
CA TYR A 406 -0.77 3.65 13.13
C TYR A 406 0.30 2.54 13.21
N LEU A 407 0.81 2.08 12.09
CA LEU A 407 1.87 1.07 12.06
C LEU A 407 3.18 1.59 12.67
N LEU A 408 3.57 2.83 12.39
CA LEU A 408 4.74 3.43 13.02
C LEU A 408 4.62 3.41 14.55
N MET A 409 3.45 3.77 15.08
CA MET A 409 3.17 3.74 16.52
C MET A 409 3.23 2.31 17.08
N LEU A 410 2.58 1.36 16.43
CA LEU A 410 2.56 -0.04 16.84
C LEU A 410 3.95 -0.68 16.79
N PHE A 411 4.74 -0.40 15.75
CA PHE A 411 6.13 -0.84 15.67
C PHE A 411 6.99 -0.22 16.76
N GLY A 412 6.76 1.05 17.11
CA GLY A 412 7.38 1.70 18.25
C GLY A 412 7.05 0.99 19.57
N LEU A 413 5.80 0.61 19.77
CA LEU A 413 5.38 -0.18 20.94
C LEU A 413 6.04 -1.57 20.94
N CYS A 414 6.04 -2.27 19.81
CA CYS A 414 6.73 -3.57 19.66
C CYS A 414 8.22 -3.45 20.02
N ALA A 415 8.88 -2.40 19.56
CA ALA A 415 10.29 -2.15 19.91
C ALA A 415 10.47 -1.90 21.41
N LYS A 416 9.56 -1.17 22.05
CA LYS A 416 9.58 -0.96 23.51
C LYS A 416 9.43 -2.27 24.26
N LEU A 417 8.46 -3.10 23.89
CA LEU A 417 8.19 -4.38 24.54
C LEU A 417 9.34 -5.39 24.38
N THR A 418 10.09 -5.29 23.28
CA THR A 418 11.20 -6.21 22.98
C THR A 418 12.59 -5.67 23.33
N GLN A 419 12.69 -4.58 24.10
CA GLN A 419 13.98 -4.02 24.52
C GLN A 419 14.84 -5.05 25.29
N GLN A 420 16.14 -5.04 25.05
CA GLN A 420 17.08 -5.99 25.69
C GLN A 420 17.17 -5.81 27.20
N LYS A 421 17.00 -4.57 27.70
CA LYS A 421 17.04 -4.27 29.15
C LYS A 421 15.80 -4.72 29.94
N ALA A 422 14.71 -5.12 29.25
CA ALA A 422 13.53 -5.64 29.93
C ALA A 422 13.80 -7.06 30.45
N LYS A 423 13.21 -7.41 31.62
CA LYS A 423 13.29 -8.78 32.15
C LYS A 423 12.75 -9.76 31.10
N PRO A 424 13.47 -10.86 30.77
CA PRO A 424 13.06 -11.75 29.67
C PRO A 424 11.64 -12.28 29.79
N TRP A 425 11.21 -12.70 30.99
CA TRP A 425 9.87 -13.23 31.22
C TRP A 425 8.79 -12.17 30.98
N LEU A 426 9.01 -10.92 31.41
CA LEU A 426 8.07 -9.81 31.20
C LEU A 426 7.92 -9.48 29.71
N ARG A 427 9.04 -9.47 29.00
CA ARG A 427 9.07 -9.24 27.56
C ARG A 427 8.32 -10.34 26.80
N ASN A 428 8.59 -11.60 27.15
CA ASN A 428 7.93 -12.74 26.49
C ASN A 428 6.45 -12.80 26.83
N ALA A 429 6.07 -12.52 28.08
CA ALA A 429 4.67 -12.44 28.50
C ALA A 429 3.93 -11.30 27.80
N ALA A 430 4.55 -10.11 27.71
CA ALA A 430 3.96 -8.97 27.02
C ALA A 430 3.78 -9.24 25.50
N ALA A 431 4.78 -9.84 24.86
CA ALA A 431 4.72 -10.21 23.46
C ALA A 431 3.68 -11.32 23.20
N GLY A 432 3.66 -12.36 24.05
CA GLY A 432 2.67 -13.43 23.98
C GLY A 432 1.25 -12.94 24.28
N GLY A 433 1.07 -12.12 25.30
CA GLY A 433 -0.22 -11.49 25.61
C GLY A 433 -0.73 -10.60 24.50
N LEU A 434 0.17 -9.80 23.87
CA LEU A 434 -0.20 -8.99 22.72
C LEU A 434 -0.61 -9.87 21.53
N ALA A 435 0.14 -10.93 21.23
CA ALA A 435 -0.20 -11.85 20.13
C ALA A 435 -1.55 -12.55 20.36
N VAL A 436 -1.83 -13.05 21.58
CA VAL A 436 -3.12 -13.65 21.95
C VAL A 436 -4.25 -12.62 21.87
N PHE A 437 -4.02 -11.42 22.41
CA PHE A 437 -4.98 -10.33 22.35
C PHE A 437 -5.36 -9.97 20.91
N LEU A 438 -4.36 -9.79 20.05
CA LEU A 438 -4.55 -9.51 18.63
C LEU A 438 -5.28 -10.66 17.92
N GLY A 439 -5.03 -11.91 18.30
CA GLY A 439 -5.71 -13.09 17.79
C GLY A 439 -7.16 -13.23 18.29
N GLY A 440 -7.41 -12.92 19.57
CA GLY A 440 -8.74 -13.05 20.19
C GLY A 440 -9.78 -12.08 19.63
N PHE A 441 -9.38 -10.86 19.23
CA PHE A 441 -10.31 -9.86 18.67
C PHE A 441 -10.91 -10.24 17.29
N ARG A 442 -10.39 -11.27 16.63
CA ARG A 442 -10.92 -11.75 15.35
C ARG A 442 -12.25 -12.46 15.43
N PHE A 443 -12.57 -13.03 16.56
CA PHE A 443 -13.80 -13.82 16.74
C PHE A 443 -15.01 -12.96 17.11
N PHE A 444 -14.81 -11.68 17.41
CA PHE A 444 -15.92 -10.74 17.52
C PHE A 444 -16.15 -10.11 16.14
N PRO A 445 -17.25 -10.45 15.45
CA PRO A 445 -17.66 -9.67 14.30
C PRO A 445 -17.76 -8.22 14.80
N ALA A 446 -17.06 -7.31 14.13
CA ALA A 446 -17.36 -5.90 14.31
C ALA A 446 -18.85 -5.76 14.02
N GLY A 447 -19.63 -5.61 15.06
CA GLY A 447 -21.08 -5.47 15.01
C GLY A 447 -21.44 -4.14 14.38
N GLY A 448 -21.31 -4.08 13.07
CA GLY A 448 -21.56 -2.94 12.22
C GLY A 448 -22.56 -3.22 11.10
N GLU A 449 -23.23 -4.37 11.13
CA GLU A 449 -24.44 -4.58 10.31
C GLU A 449 -25.69 -4.04 11.03
N GLY A 450 -25.58 -2.86 11.61
CA GLY A 450 -26.71 -2.11 12.13
C GLY A 450 -27.12 -1.03 11.16
N ALA A 451 -28.04 -1.31 10.32
CA ALA A 451 -28.79 -0.45 9.42
C ALA A 451 -28.56 -0.73 7.93
N VAL A 452 -28.93 -1.90 7.50
CA VAL A 452 -29.60 -1.98 6.20
C VAL A 452 -30.88 -1.17 6.37
N GLY A 453 -30.80 0.12 6.04
CA GLY A 453 -31.95 0.98 5.95
C GLY A 453 -32.97 0.27 5.07
N ARG A 454 -34.15 0.03 5.63
CA ARG A 454 -35.32 -0.33 4.85
C ARG A 454 -35.44 0.69 3.74
N VAL A 455 -35.06 0.30 2.53
CA VAL A 455 -35.38 1.06 1.34
C VAL A 455 -36.89 1.09 1.28
N HIS A 456 -37.50 2.18 1.72
CA HIS A 456 -38.83 2.52 1.36
C HIS A 456 -38.90 2.58 -0.16
N ARG A 457 -39.52 1.57 -0.74
CA ARG A 457 -40.06 1.64 -2.09
C ARG A 457 -41.16 2.69 -2.09
N GLU A 458 -40.77 3.92 -2.31
CA GLU A 458 -41.71 4.91 -2.86
C GLU A 458 -41.32 5.12 -4.31
N GLY A 459 -42.29 4.80 -5.15
CA GLY A 459 -42.13 4.83 -6.58
C GLY A 459 -41.88 6.22 -7.13
N ARG A 460 -40.92 6.29 -8.02
CA ARG A 460 -40.92 7.24 -9.12
C ARG A 460 -40.43 6.53 -10.38
N ASN A 461 -41.36 6.32 -11.26
CA ASN A 461 -41.11 6.08 -12.69
C ASN A 461 -40.33 7.29 -13.21
N ASP A 462 -39.10 7.09 -13.63
CA ASP A 462 -38.50 7.87 -14.69
C ASP A 462 -37.56 6.96 -15.49
N GLY A 463 -37.84 6.91 -16.78
CA GLY A 463 -37.45 5.89 -17.67
C GLY A 463 -36.00 5.85 -18.13
N LEU A 464 -35.71 4.67 -18.63
CA LEU A 464 -34.84 4.36 -19.77
C LEU A 464 -33.50 5.08 -19.86
N HIS A 465 -32.46 4.43 -19.33
CA HIS A 465 -31.18 4.18 -20.01
C HIS A 465 -30.19 3.48 -19.07
N ALA A 466 -30.37 2.19 -18.82
CA ALA A 466 -29.32 1.32 -18.28
C ALA A 466 -29.71 -0.16 -18.42
N ALA A 467 -29.91 -0.57 -19.65
CA ALA A 467 -30.13 -1.99 -19.96
C ALA A 467 -29.11 -2.37 -21.03
N ALA A 468 -27.92 -2.65 -20.62
CA ALA A 468 -26.97 -3.51 -21.34
C ALA A 468 -25.65 -3.60 -20.58
N VAL A 469 -25.56 -4.35 -19.54
CA VAL A 469 -24.38 -5.08 -19.06
C VAL A 469 -24.74 -5.67 -17.70
N VAL A 470 -25.37 -6.79 -17.65
CA VAL A 470 -25.18 -7.84 -16.64
C VAL A 470 -26.04 -9.05 -17.06
N GLY A 471 -25.51 -9.81 -18.00
CA GLY A 471 -25.89 -11.19 -18.15
C GLY A 471 -24.97 -12.06 -17.31
N VAL A 472 -25.08 -12.01 -16.01
CA VAL A 472 -24.49 -13.04 -15.15
C VAL A 472 -25.58 -14.08 -14.92
N CYS A 473 -25.53 -15.17 -15.69
CA CYS A 473 -26.26 -16.39 -15.40
C CYS A 473 -25.91 -16.87 -14.00
N VAL A 474 -26.85 -16.76 -13.08
CA VAL A 474 -26.88 -17.57 -11.88
C VAL A 474 -27.35 -18.96 -12.32
N CYS A 475 -26.40 -19.86 -12.59
CA CYS A 475 -26.72 -21.27 -12.65
C CYS A 475 -26.93 -21.75 -11.22
N ALA A 476 -28.19 -21.89 -10.84
CA ALA A 476 -28.59 -22.74 -9.72
C ALA A 476 -28.22 -24.18 -10.08
N HIS A 477 -27.40 -24.83 -9.27
CA HIS A 477 -27.26 -26.28 -9.29
C HIS A 477 -28.35 -26.87 -8.38
N GLU A 478 -29.20 -27.64 -9.01
CA GLU A 478 -29.94 -28.74 -8.37
C GLU A 478 -28.96 -29.84 -7.92
#